data_2f0741be4378a1e6664eedb7fb530368
#
_entry.id   2f0741be4378a1e6664eedb7fb530368
#
_cell.length_a   1.000
_cell.length_b   1.000
_cell.length_c   1.000
_cell.angle_alpha   90.00
_cell.angle_beta   90.00
_cell.angle_gamma   90.00
#
_symmetry.space_group_name_H-M   'P 1'
#
loop_
_entity.id
_entity.type
_entity.pdbx_description
1 polymer ?
#
loop_
_entity_poly.entity_id
_entity_poly.type
_entity_poly.pdbx_seq_one_letter_code
_entity_poly.pdbx_strand_id
1 'polypeptide(L)'
;VNCKNANREMGFDKFSECDYNLHWSFSNFNRILMVAGQIAQLPVDSRVLELGAGSSDLENVVKKNFKREDICFYKMDGDTRYESDEKITVIDITSIRCHLLCNTLGPFNAVVFMEVIEHLDKEFASTMFERIASWLVPEGMLLFTTPTPPYEGMYEDRVWPTDHKEEFTNSEIYGIINKEFKINKEIGWSLEEREYNKLLETDVNLSMIASKLRGAFPESYVRATIACLSPTQANRQILMICKKRRIANGRLAQTR
;
A
#
# COMPACT_ATOMS: atom_id res chain seq x y z
N VAL A 1 19.20 18.22 -4.87
CA VAL A 1 18.30 17.71 -5.93
C VAL A 1 17.01 17.32 -5.25
N ASN A 2 15.91 17.96 -5.65
CA ASN A 2 14.63 17.91 -4.94
C ASN A 2 13.95 16.57 -5.22
N CYS A 3 13.89 15.65 -4.26
CA CYS A 3 13.30 14.30 -4.38
C CYS A 3 11.81 14.32 -4.81
N LYS A 4 11.15 15.48 -4.76
CA LYS A 4 9.75 15.67 -5.16
C LYS A 4 9.48 15.57 -6.67
N ASN A 5 10.52 15.66 -7.51
CA ASN A 5 10.37 15.54 -8.98
C ASN A 5 10.65 14.14 -9.52
N ALA A 6 11.23 13.24 -8.75
CA ALA A 6 11.59 11.89 -9.20
C ALA A 6 10.36 11.01 -9.49
N ASN A 7 9.24 11.25 -8.81
CA ASN A 7 8.01 10.47 -9.01
C ASN A 7 7.25 10.81 -10.31
N ARG A 8 7.54 11.93 -10.97
CA ARG A 8 6.83 12.36 -12.18
C ARG A 8 7.34 11.74 -13.48
N GLU A 9 8.52 11.13 -13.47
CA GLU A 9 9.18 10.68 -14.69
C GLU A 9 9.82 9.30 -14.51
N MET A 10 9.05 8.30 -14.07
CA MET A 10 9.53 6.92 -14.06
C MET A 10 9.54 6.33 -15.46
N GLY A 11 10.45 6.85 -16.33
CA GLY A 11 10.98 6.06 -17.41
C GLY A 11 12.19 5.28 -16.88
N PHE A 12 12.36 4.04 -17.26
CA PHE A 12 13.47 3.17 -16.86
C PHE A 12 14.88 3.77 -17.10
N ASP A 13 14.98 4.83 -17.85
CA ASP A 13 16.24 5.45 -18.30
C ASP A 13 16.89 6.39 -17.27
N LYS A 14 16.25 6.68 -16.12
CA LYS A 14 16.78 7.63 -15.12
C LYS A 14 17.30 6.99 -13.82
N PHE A 15 17.52 5.70 -13.81
CA PHE A 15 17.96 4.97 -12.61
C PHE A 15 19.43 5.19 -12.19
N SER A 16 20.20 6.02 -12.90
CA SER A 16 21.66 6.08 -12.75
C SER A 16 22.19 7.05 -11.69
N GLU A 17 21.37 7.85 -11.01
CA GLU A 17 21.93 9.00 -10.27
C GLU A 17 21.85 8.97 -8.73
N CYS A 18 21.18 8.03 -8.07
CA CYS A 18 21.19 7.98 -6.59
C CYS A 18 20.69 6.64 -5.99
N ASP A 19 21.54 5.92 -5.27
CA ASP A 19 21.24 4.61 -4.66
C ASP A 19 20.04 4.63 -3.69
N TYR A 20 19.84 5.70 -2.94
CA TYR A 20 18.72 5.84 -2.01
C TYR A 20 17.38 5.98 -2.74
N ASN A 21 17.35 6.80 -3.79
CA ASN A 21 16.15 6.97 -4.61
C ASN A 21 15.81 5.70 -5.41
N LEU A 22 16.81 4.91 -5.76
CA LEU A 22 16.63 3.66 -6.48
C LEU A 22 15.90 2.61 -5.63
N HIS A 23 16.31 2.42 -4.37
CA HIS A 23 15.66 1.48 -3.45
C HIS A 23 14.19 1.87 -3.21
N TRP A 24 13.93 3.13 -2.97
CA TRP A 24 12.58 3.66 -2.78
C TRP A 24 11.72 3.47 -4.04
N SER A 25 12.26 3.73 -5.22
CA SER A 25 11.57 3.56 -6.50
C SER A 25 11.22 2.09 -6.79
N PHE A 26 12.12 1.15 -6.52
CA PHE A 26 11.84 -0.28 -6.67
C PHE A 26 10.84 -0.79 -5.64
N SER A 27 10.95 -0.35 -4.40
CA SER A 27 9.99 -0.71 -3.35
C SER A 27 8.57 -0.25 -3.73
N ASN A 28 8.42 1.00 -4.18
CA ASN A 28 7.15 1.55 -4.64
C ASN A 28 6.61 0.80 -5.86
N PHE A 29 7.46 0.51 -6.83
CA PHE A 29 7.06 -0.24 -8.02
C PHE A 29 6.54 -1.65 -7.68
N ASN A 30 7.25 -2.37 -6.81
CA ASN A 30 6.82 -3.69 -6.34
C ASN A 30 5.48 -3.61 -5.61
N ARG A 31 5.27 -2.62 -4.75
CA ARG A 31 4.00 -2.37 -4.08
C ARG A 31 2.86 -2.19 -5.10
N ILE A 32 3.07 -1.29 -6.07
CA ILE A 32 2.07 -1.02 -7.12
C ILE A 32 1.77 -2.29 -7.92
N LEU A 33 2.78 -3.07 -8.30
CA LEU A 33 2.58 -4.35 -9.02
C LEU A 33 1.79 -5.36 -8.19
N MET A 34 2.08 -5.50 -6.91
CA MET A 34 1.36 -6.43 -6.03
C MET A 34 -0.11 -6.03 -5.88
N VAL A 35 -0.38 -4.75 -5.66
CA VAL A 35 -1.74 -4.21 -5.56
C VAL A 35 -2.48 -4.33 -6.88
N ALA A 36 -1.84 -3.97 -8.00
CA ALA A 36 -2.41 -4.11 -9.34
C ALA A 36 -2.77 -5.58 -9.66
N GLY A 37 -1.91 -6.53 -9.26
CA GLY A 37 -2.17 -7.96 -9.41
C GLY A 37 -3.41 -8.43 -8.63
N GLN A 38 -3.72 -7.85 -7.47
CA GLN A 38 -4.96 -8.14 -6.74
C GLN A 38 -6.19 -7.52 -7.42
N ILE A 39 -6.07 -6.28 -7.89
CA ILE A 39 -7.15 -5.59 -8.62
C ILE A 39 -7.46 -6.33 -9.93
N ALA A 40 -6.45 -6.82 -10.62
CA ALA A 40 -6.64 -7.55 -11.87
C ALA A 40 -7.49 -8.84 -11.74
N GLN A 41 -7.63 -9.36 -10.52
CA GLN A 41 -8.46 -10.54 -10.22
C GLN A 41 -9.92 -10.19 -9.89
N LEU A 42 -10.27 -8.92 -9.83
CA LEU A 42 -11.64 -8.49 -9.59
C LEU A 42 -12.56 -8.87 -10.76
N PRO A 43 -13.87 -9.02 -10.54
CA PRO A 43 -14.85 -9.19 -11.62
C PRO A 43 -14.75 -8.10 -12.69
N VAL A 44 -15.30 -8.39 -13.88
CA VAL A 44 -15.43 -7.39 -14.96
C VAL A 44 -16.28 -6.22 -14.47
N ASP A 45 -16.00 -5.01 -14.96
CA ASP A 45 -16.68 -3.75 -14.61
C ASP A 45 -16.59 -3.38 -13.11
N SER A 46 -15.57 -3.90 -12.42
CA SER A 46 -15.34 -3.55 -11.02
C SER A 46 -14.97 -2.08 -10.84
N ARG A 47 -15.43 -1.54 -9.72
CA ARG A 47 -15.17 -0.16 -9.29
C ARG A 47 -14.13 -0.15 -8.18
N VAL A 48 -13.07 0.61 -8.36
CA VAL A 48 -11.96 0.74 -7.42
C VAL A 48 -11.85 2.18 -6.96
N LEU A 49 -11.83 2.39 -5.64
CA LEU A 49 -11.53 3.68 -5.03
C LEU A 49 -10.08 3.67 -4.54
N GLU A 50 -9.29 4.63 -4.97
CA GLU A 50 -7.93 4.88 -4.49
C GLU A 50 -7.93 6.15 -3.64
N LEU A 51 -7.65 6.00 -2.34
CA LEU A 51 -7.55 7.09 -1.36
C LEU A 51 -6.09 7.44 -1.11
N GLY A 52 -5.77 8.74 -1.14
CA GLY A 52 -4.39 9.20 -1.12
C GLY A 52 -3.65 8.79 -2.39
N ALA A 53 -4.31 8.95 -3.53
CA ALA A 53 -3.81 8.45 -4.82
C ALA A 53 -2.45 9.07 -5.22
N GLY A 54 -2.20 10.31 -4.81
CA GLY A 54 -0.97 11.01 -5.16
C GLY A 54 -0.66 10.94 -6.65
N SER A 55 0.60 10.74 -6.97
CA SER A 55 1.08 10.50 -8.34
C SER A 55 1.07 9.01 -8.72
N SER A 56 0.18 8.20 -8.12
CA SER A 56 0.14 6.75 -8.32
C SER A 56 -0.14 6.37 -9.78
N ASP A 57 0.69 5.49 -10.31
CA ASP A 57 0.51 4.86 -11.63
C ASP A 57 -0.35 3.58 -11.59
N LEU A 58 -1.00 3.30 -10.46
CA LEU A 58 -1.73 2.05 -10.23
C LEU A 58 -2.75 1.75 -11.34
N GLU A 59 -3.57 2.75 -11.70
CA GLU A 59 -4.55 2.62 -12.79
C GLU A 59 -3.87 2.25 -14.12
N ASN A 60 -2.78 2.94 -14.47
CA ASN A 60 -2.04 2.67 -15.71
C ASN A 60 -1.46 1.25 -15.71
N VAL A 61 -0.93 0.80 -14.59
CA VAL A 61 -0.40 -0.56 -14.44
C VAL A 61 -1.50 -1.60 -14.59
N VAL A 62 -2.66 -1.42 -13.95
CA VAL A 62 -3.81 -2.32 -14.07
C VAL A 62 -4.28 -2.38 -15.53
N LYS A 63 -4.50 -1.24 -16.15
CA LYS A 63 -5.03 -1.18 -17.52
C LYS A 63 -4.02 -1.68 -18.57
N LYS A 64 -2.78 -1.21 -18.52
CA LYS A 64 -1.79 -1.50 -19.57
C LYS A 64 -1.09 -2.85 -19.37
N ASN A 65 -0.67 -3.17 -18.14
CA ASN A 65 0.13 -4.37 -17.89
C ASN A 65 -0.76 -5.60 -17.67
N PHE A 66 -1.89 -5.44 -16.96
CA PHE A 66 -2.83 -6.53 -16.70
C PHE A 66 -4.00 -6.60 -17.69
N LYS A 67 -4.07 -5.65 -18.66
CA LYS A 67 -5.11 -5.60 -19.73
C LYS A 67 -6.53 -5.52 -19.17
N ARG A 68 -6.71 -4.80 -18.07
CA ARG A 68 -7.99 -4.63 -17.38
C ARG A 68 -8.54 -3.22 -17.61
N GLU A 69 -8.84 -2.89 -18.87
CA GLU A 69 -9.47 -1.61 -19.26
C GLU A 69 -10.90 -1.46 -18.72
N ASP A 70 -11.54 -2.58 -18.36
CA ASP A 70 -12.88 -2.68 -17.79
C ASP A 70 -12.98 -2.15 -16.35
N ILE A 71 -11.86 -2.03 -15.64
CA ILE A 71 -11.84 -1.54 -14.25
C ILE A 71 -12.02 -0.01 -14.21
N CYS A 72 -13.02 0.45 -13.47
CA CYS A 72 -13.29 1.86 -13.27
C CYS A 72 -12.61 2.37 -11.99
N PHE A 73 -11.69 3.33 -12.13
CA PHE A 73 -10.99 3.95 -11.02
C PHE A 73 -11.61 5.28 -10.60
N TYR A 74 -11.68 5.50 -9.29
CA TYR A 74 -12.01 6.75 -8.62
C TYR A 74 -10.83 7.10 -7.73
N LYS A 75 -10.19 8.24 -7.97
CA LYS A 75 -9.00 8.68 -7.26
C LYS A 75 -9.30 9.91 -6.41
N MET A 76 -8.91 9.87 -5.14
CA MET A 76 -9.07 10.97 -4.20
C MET A 76 -7.77 11.26 -3.48
N ASP A 77 -7.44 12.53 -3.32
CA ASP A 77 -6.25 12.98 -2.58
C ASP A 77 -6.52 14.30 -1.87
N GLY A 78 -5.89 14.51 -0.70
CA GLY A 78 -5.97 15.76 0.03
C GLY A 78 -4.98 16.83 -0.45
N ASP A 79 -4.04 16.47 -1.30
CA ASP A 79 -2.97 17.38 -1.73
C ASP A 79 -3.41 18.27 -2.90
N THR A 80 -3.47 19.57 -2.67
CA THR A 80 -3.85 20.57 -3.67
C THR A 80 -2.91 20.64 -4.89
N ARG A 81 -1.72 20.04 -4.81
CA ARG A 81 -0.82 19.93 -5.98
C ARG A 81 -1.43 19.14 -7.13
N TYR A 82 -2.47 18.34 -6.87
CA TYR A 82 -3.19 17.56 -7.88
C TYR A 82 -4.45 18.23 -8.44
N GLU A 83 -4.76 19.48 -8.08
CA GLU A 83 -5.94 20.21 -8.58
C GLU A 83 -5.99 20.33 -10.12
N SER A 84 -4.84 20.28 -10.79
CA SER A 84 -4.77 20.29 -12.26
C SER A 84 -4.90 18.91 -12.92
N ASP A 85 -4.96 17.83 -12.14
CA ASP A 85 -5.15 16.48 -12.66
C ASP A 85 -6.63 16.10 -12.63
N GLU A 86 -7.27 16.15 -13.80
CA GLU A 86 -8.69 15.83 -13.96
C GLU A 86 -9.08 14.41 -13.50
N LYS A 87 -8.11 13.53 -13.32
CA LYS A 87 -8.34 12.16 -12.87
C LYS A 87 -8.38 12.03 -11.34
N ILE A 88 -7.98 13.06 -10.61
CA ILE A 88 -7.90 13.06 -9.15
C ILE A 88 -8.90 14.07 -8.60
N THR A 89 -9.81 13.61 -7.76
CA THR A 89 -10.67 14.51 -6.97
C THR A 89 -9.90 14.99 -5.75
N VAL A 90 -9.51 16.27 -5.75
CA VAL A 90 -8.83 16.88 -4.61
C VAL A 90 -9.84 17.14 -3.50
N ILE A 91 -9.71 16.41 -2.40
CA ILE A 91 -10.59 16.49 -1.24
C ILE A 91 -9.87 15.98 0.00
N ASP A 92 -10.03 16.66 1.12
CA ASP A 92 -9.60 16.12 2.41
C ASP A 92 -10.33 14.80 2.69
N ILE A 93 -9.58 13.70 2.64
CA ILE A 93 -10.10 12.33 2.77
C ILE A 93 -10.68 12.05 4.17
N THR A 94 -10.30 12.85 5.18
CA THR A 94 -10.84 12.74 6.54
C THR A 94 -12.19 13.46 6.69
N SER A 95 -12.52 14.33 5.76
CA SER A 95 -13.71 15.18 5.84
C SER A 95 -15.03 14.41 5.70
N ILE A 96 -16.09 14.99 6.24
CA ILE A 96 -17.45 14.47 6.02
C ILE A 96 -17.86 14.59 4.53
N ARG A 97 -17.32 15.57 3.80
CA ARG A 97 -17.60 15.74 2.38
C ARG A 97 -17.07 14.56 1.57
N CYS A 98 -15.85 14.10 1.85
CA CYS A 98 -15.28 12.89 1.24
C CYS A 98 -16.18 11.67 1.54
N HIS A 99 -16.58 11.49 2.78
CA HIS A 99 -17.46 10.38 3.17
C HIS A 99 -18.78 10.38 2.38
N LEU A 100 -19.45 11.53 2.28
CA LEU A 100 -20.71 11.65 1.52
C LEU A 100 -20.49 11.41 0.02
N LEU A 101 -19.40 11.91 -0.54
CA LEU A 101 -19.04 11.68 -1.94
C LEU A 101 -18.80 10.20 -2.22
N CYS A 102 -18.04 9.52 -1.38
CA CYS A 102 -17.79 8.07 -1.51
C CYS A 102 -19.08 7.25 -1.40
N ASN A 103 -20.01 7.62 -0.51
CA ASN A 103 -21.32 6.97 -0.42
C ASN A 103 -22.18 7.18 -1.70
N THR A 104 -22.04 8.33 -2.35
CA THR A 104 -22.76 8.63 -3.59
C THR A 104 -22.16 7.89 -4.78
N LEU A 105 -20.82 7.84 -4.86
CA LEU A 105 -20.10 7.16 -5.93
C LEU A 105 -20.08 5.64 -5.77
N GLY A 106 -20.12 5.13 -4.55
CA GLY A 106 -20.06 3.68 -4.27
C GLY A 106 -21.32 2.91 -4.68
N PRO A 107 -21.44 1.63 -4.32
CA PRO A 107 -20.42 0.88 -3.63
C PRO A 107 -19.24 0.45 -4.53
N PHE A 108 -18.08 0.20 -3.90
CA PHE A 108 -16.84 -0.21 -4.58
C PHE A 108 -16.53 -1.69 -4.37
N ASN A 109 -15.93 -2.33 -5.36
CA ASN A 109 -15.43 -3.71 -5.27
C ASN A 109 -14.10 -3.78 -4.51
N ALA A 110 -13.28 -2.74 -4.64
CA ALA A 110 -12.07 -2.59 -3.85
C ALA A 110 -11.86 -1.13 -3.43
N VAL A 111 -11.25 -0.95 -2.27
CA VAL A 111 -10.64 0.30 -1.82
C VAL A 111 -9.15 0.06 -1.66
N VAL A 112 -8.36 0.94 -2.25
CA VAL A 112 -6.90 0.99 -2.13
C VAL A 112 -6.55 2.13 -1.17
N PHE A 113 -5.77 1.82 -0.14
CA PHE A 113 -5.38 2.75 0.92
C PHE A 113 -3.91 2.50 1.26
N MET A 114 -3.02 3.12 0.47
CA MET A 114 -1.58 2.83 0.49
C MET A 114 -0.77 4.01 0.99
N GLU A 115 0.02 3.82 2.05
CA GLU A 115 0.92 4.84 2.63
C GLU A 115 0.19 6.15 2.92
N VAL A 116 -0.92 6.06 3.62
CA VAL A 116 -1.79 7.20 3.93
C VAL A 116 -2.08 7.29 5.43
N ILE A 117 -2.25 6.16 6.11
CA ILE A 117 -2.67 6.15 7.51
C ILE A 117 -1.66 6.84 8.42
N GLU A 118 -0.37 6.78 8.09
CA GLU A 118 0.73 7.43 8.80
C GLU A 118 0.67 8.96 8.74
N HIS A 119 -0.09 9.50 7.80
CA HIS A 119 -0.34 10.94 7.67
C HIS A 119 -1.61 11.40 8.40
N LEU A 120 -2.39 10.47 8.95
CA LEU A 120 -3.62 10.77 9.67
C LEU A 120 -3.38 10.82 11.17
N ASP A 121 -4.24 11.54 11.87
CA ASP A 121 -4.25 11.51 13.32
C ASP A 121 -4.71 10.12 13.81
N LYS A 122 -4.02 9.55 14.79
CA LYS A 122 -4.23 8.18 15.28
C LYS A 122 -5.67 7.91 15.72
N GLU A 123 -6.28 8.91 16.34
CA GLU A 123 -7.67 8.85 16.79
C GLU A 123 -8.66 8.65 15.63
N PHE A 124 -8.31 9.15 14.45
CA PHE A 124 -9.15 9.05 13.25
C PHE A 124 -9.00 7.72 12.51
N ALA A 125 -7.93 6.97 12.74
CA ALA A 125 -7.63 5.73 12.02
C ALA A 125 -8.79 4.72 12.07
N SER A 126 -9.36 4.46 13.25
CA SER A 126 -10.51 3.53 13.40
C SER A 126 -11.71 3.98 12.57
N THR A 127 -12.05 5.27 12.64
CA THR A 127 -13.15 5.87 11.87
C THR A 127 -12.93 5.74 10.37
N MET A 128 -11.68 5.86 9.89
CA MET A 128 -11.37 5.69 8.48
C MET A 128 -11.66 4.26 8.01
N PHE A 129 -11.27 3.23 8.76
CA PHE A 129 -11.58 1.84 8.38
C PHE A 129 -13.08 1.53 8.43
N GLU A 130 -13.84 2.09 9.38
CA GLU A 130 -15.30 2.01 9.40
C GLU A 130 -15.93 2.63 8.15
N ARG A 131 -15.46 3.83 7.75
CA ARG A 131 -15.92 4.50 6.52
C ARG A 131 -15.59 3.65 5.30
N ILE A 132 -14.36 3.17 5.16
CA ILE A 132 -13.94 2.30 4.05
C ILE A 132 -14.83 1.06 3.97
N ALA A 133 -15.11 0.42 5.11
CA ALA A 133 -16.01 -0.72 5.14
C ALA A 133 -17.43 -0.36 4.66
N SER A 134 -17.92 0.84 4.99
CA SER A 134 -19.25 1.28 4.54
C SER A 134 -19.35 1.48 3.02
N TRP A 135 -18.25 1.84 2.38
CA TRP A 135 -18.20 2.09 0.92
C TRP A 135 -18.04 0.83 0.07
N LEU A 136 -17.64 -0.28 0.67
CA LEU A 136 -17.41 -1.54 -0.03
C LEU A 136 -18.70 -2.34 -0.21
N VAL A 137 -18.80 -3.03 -1.36
CA VAL A 137 -19.79 -4.09 -1.53
C VAL A 137 -19.63 -5.18 -0.46
N PRO A 138 -20.64 -6.03 -0.19
CA PRO A 138 -20.43 -7.25 0.59
C PRO A 138 -19.29 -8.09 -0.02
N GLU A 139 -18.37 -8.58 0.80
CA GLU A 139 -17.14 -9.27 0.37
C GLU A 139 -16.17 -8.39 -0.45
N GLY A 140 -16.37 -7.08 -0.47
CA GLY A 140 -15.46 -6.13 -1.08
C GLY A 140 -14.06 -6.17 -0.42
N MET A 141 -13.05 -5.74 -1.15
CA MET A 141 -11.65 -5.88 -0.76
C MET A 141 -11.05 -4.54 -0.34
N LEU A 142 -10.35 -4.53 0.78
CA LEU A 142 -9.42 -3.46 1.14
C LEU A 142 -7.99 -3.93 0.84
N LEU A 143 -7.26 -3.12 0.08
CA LEU A 143 -5.83 -3.27 -0.19
C LEU A 143 -5.12 -2.17 0.58
N PHE A 144 -4.48 -2.55 1.67
CA PHE A 144 -3.92 -1.62 2.64
C PHE A 144 -2.42 -1.80 2.79
N THR A 145 -1.68 -0.69 2.75
CA THR A 145 -0.25 -0.67 3.07
C THR A 145 0.09 0.50 3.96
N THR A 146 1.06 0.30 4.83
CA THR A 146 1.69 1.35 5.64
C THR A 146 3.09 0.89 6.03
N PRO A 147 4.05 1.80 6.26
CA PRO A 147 5.29 1.44 6.92
C PRO A 147 5.00 0.88 8.30
N THR A 148 5.60 -0.25 8.62
CA THR A 148 5.49 -0.83 9.96
C THR A 148 6.87 -0.94 10.58
N PRO A 149 7.08 -0.48 11.81
CA PRO A 149 8.31 -0.74 12.52
C PRO A 149 8.43 -2.25 12.74
N PRO A 150 9.60 -2.85 12.47
CA PRO A 150 9.81 -4.28 12.66
C PRO A 150 9.73 -4.71 14.12
N TYR A 151 9.89 -3.80 15.05
CA TYR A 151 9.69 -4.00 16.50
C TYR A 151 9.41 -2.68 17.20
N GLU A 152 8.71 -2.76 18.31
CA GLU A 152 8.36 -1.61 19.16
C GLU A 152 9.63 -0.91 19.64
N GLY A 153 9.68 0.43 19.57
CA GLY A 153 10.83 1.24 19.97
C GLY A 153 11.96 1.36 18.94
N MET A 154 11.85 0.74 17.76
CA MET A 154 12.90 0.83 16.74
C MET A 154 13.21 2.26 16.30
N TYR A 155 12.30 3.16 16.52
CA TYR A 155 12.32 4.48 15.92
C TYR A 155 12.37 5.64 16.92
N GLU A 156 12.56 5.37 18.19
CA GLU A 156 12.61 6.40 19.24
C GLU A 156 13.63 7.51 18.93
N ASP A 157 14.70 7.21 18.17
CA ASP A 157 15.76 8.13 17.80
C ASP A 157 15.73 8.58 16.31
N ARG A 158 14.72 8.19 15.52
CA ARG A 158 14.68 8.56 14.10
C ARG A 158 13.97 9.90 13.88
N VAL A 159 14.62 10.74 13.08
CA VAL A 159 13.94 11.88 12.46
C VAL A 159 13.10 11.35 11.29
N TRP A 160 11.79 11.31 11.49
CA TRP A 160 10.82 10.93 10.48
C TRP A 160 10.76 11.91 9.30
N PRO A 161 10.28 11.48 8.12
CA PRO A 161 9.80 12.41 7.13
C PRO A 161 8.83 13.38 7.80
N THR A 162 8.99 14.67 7.56
CA THR A 162 8.27 15.76 8.27
C THR A 162 6.75 15.74 8.06
N ASP A 163 6.27 14.84 7.22
CA ASP A 163 4.88 14.65 6.85
C ASP A 163 4.21 13.42 7.48
N HIS A 164 4.98 12.52 8.14
CA HIS A 164 4.39 11.45 8.95
C HIS A 164 3.98 12.01 10.32
N LYS A 165 2.71 11.85 10.65
CA LYS A 165 2.18 12.24 11.96
C LYS A 165 2.35 11.14 12.99
N GLU A 166 2.04 9.91 12.57
CA GLU A 166 1.98 8.75 13.46
C GLU A 166 2.49 7.49 12.76
N GLU A 167 3.14 6.63 13.50
CA GLU A 167 3.42 5.27 13.06
C GLU A 167 2.67 4.27 13.92
N PHE A 168 2.15 3.27 13.24
CA PHE A 168 1.35 2.25 13.87
C PHE A 168 2.17 0.96 13.97
N THR A 169 2.22 0.39 15.15
CA THR A 169 2.73 -0.97 15.32
C THR A 169 1.80 -1.96 14.61
N ASN A 170 2.33 -3.13 14.26
CA ASN A 170 1.51 -4.20 13.69
C ASN A 170 0.31 -4.55 14.57
N SER A 171 0.50 -4.58 15.90
CA SER A 171 -0.58 -4.87 16.86
C SER A 171 -1.72 -3.85 16.80
N GLU A 172 -1.40 -2.56 16.69
CA GLU A 172 -2.38 -1.50 16.57
C GLU A 172 -3.15 -1.61 15.26
N ILE A 173 -2.43 -1.80 14.13
CA ILE A 173 -3.05 -2.00 12.82
C ILE A 173 -4.00 -3.20 12.82
N TYR A 174 -3.56 -4.35 13.34
CA TYR A 174 -4.42 -5.53 13.44
C TYR A 174 -5.65 -5.27 14.32
N GLY A 175 -5.47 -4.55 15.45
CA GLY A 175 -6.56 -4.19 16.35
C GLY A 175 -7.62 -3.32 15.68
N ILE A 176 -7.19 -2.39 14.81
CA ILE A 176 -8.09 -1.49 14.07
C ILE A 176 -8.78 -2.25 12.92
N ILE A 177 -8.00 -2.90 12.05
CA ILE A 177 -8.52 -3.57 10.85
C ILE A 177 -9.49 -4.69 11.20
N ASN A 178 -9.19 -5.49 12.22
CA ASN A 178 -9.99 -6.64 12.59
C ASN A 178 -11.40 -6.30 13.12
N LYS A 179 -11.71 -5.04 13.39
CA LYS A 179 -13.07 -4.62 13.72
C LYS A 179 -14.02 -4.78 12.53
N GLU A 180 -13.59 -4.34 11.37
CA GLU A 180 -14.42 -4.25 10.17
C GLU A 180 -14.07 -5.30 9.10
N PHE A 181 -12.83 -5.80 9.12
CA PHE A 181 -12.27 -6.66 8.08
C PHE A 181 -11.75 -7.97 8.65
N LYS A 182 -11.65 -8.96 7.77
CA LYS A 182 -10.85 -10.15 7.98
C LYS A 182 -9.61 -10.03 7.09
N ILE A 183 -8.43 -10.11 7.69
CA ILE A 183 -7.17 -10.17 6.93
C ILE A 183 -7.07 -11.56 6.31
N ASN A 184 -7.06 -11.62 4.99
CA ASN A 184 -6.98 -12.87 4.25
C ASN A 184 -5.55 -13.24 3.88
N LYS A 185 -4.72 -12.23 3.63
CA LYS A 185 -3.34 -12.43 3.22
C LYS A 185 -2.49 -11.19 3.56
N GLU A 186 -1.26 -11.46 3.92
CA GLU A 186 -0.21 -10.47 4.11
C GLU A 186 0.94 -10.79 3.17
N ILE A 187 1.48 -9.76 2.53
CA ILE A 187 2.60 -9.90 1.59
C ILE A 187 3.61 -8.80 1.91
N GLY A 188 4.79 -9.18 2.37
CA GLY A 188 5.88 -8.23 2.55
C GLY A 188 6.64 -8.00 1.24
N TRP A 189 7.20 -6.80 1.07
CA TRP A 189 8.04 -6.49 -0.10
C TRP A 189 9.31 -5.72 0.26
N SER A 190 9.58 -5.52 1.53
CA SER A 190 10.81 -4.87 2.00
C SER A 190 11.40 -5.61 3.20
N LEU A 191 12.71 -5.69 3.24
CA LEU A 191 13.49 -6.31 4.29
C LEU A 191 14.44 -5.28 4.92
N GLU A 192 14.52 -5.29 6.24
CA GLU A 192 15.64 -4.65 6.94
C GLU A 192 16.96 -5.30 6.56
N GLU A 193 18.04 -4.54 6.63
CA GLU A 193 19.37 -5.03 6.27
C GLU A 193 19.78 -6.25 7.09
N ARG A 194 19.50 -6.23 8.38
CA ARG A 194 19.78 -7.34 9.28
C ARG A 194 19.03 -8.60 8.87
N GLU A 195 17.73 -8.48 8.59
CA GLU A 195 16.91 -9.62 8.19
C GLU A 195 17.28 -10.12 6.80
N TYR A 196 17.63 -9.21 5.88
CA TYR A 196 18.16 -9.57 4.57
C TYR A 196 19.43 -10.39 4.66
N ASN A 197 20.43 -9.96 5.46
CA ASN A 197 21.68 -10.68 5.63
C ASN A 197 21.43 -12.06 6.27
N LYS A 198 20.63 -12.14 7.32
CA LYS A 198 20.25 -13.39 7.95
C LYS A 198 19.57 -14.36 6.97
N LEU A 199 18.68 -13.85 6.12
CA LEU A 199 18.00 -14.65 5.11
C LEU A 199 19.01 -15.26 4.11
N LEU A 200 19.98 -14.46 3.63
CA LEU A 200 21.03 -14.96 2.73
C LEU A 200 21.97 -15.96 3.40
N GLU A 201 22.18 -15.89 4.72
CA GLU A 201 22.96 -16.86 5.47
C GLU A 201 22.22 -18.20 5.63
N THR A 202 20.90 -18.17 5.73
CA THR A 202 20.08 -19.35 6.03
C THR A 202 19.45 -20.01 4.81
N ASP A 203 19.29 -19.27 3.69
CA ASP A 203 18.70 -19.79 2.45
C ASP A 203 19.71 -19.75 1.30
N VAL A 204 20.27 -20.92 0.98
CA VAL A 204 21.28 -21.10 -0.06
C VAL A 204 20.74 -20.69 -1.45
N ASN A 205 19.46 -20.91 -1.75
CA ASN A 205 18.89 -20.54 -3.04
C ASN A 205 18.77 -19.02 -3.20
N LEU A 206 18.30 -18.33 -2.16
CA LEU A 206 18.23 -16.87 -2.17
C LEU A 206 19.62 -16.24 -2.21
N SER A 207 20.59 -16.80 -1.47
CA SER A 207 21.98 -16.37 -1.53
C SER A 207 22.57 -16.50 -2.94
N MET A 208 22.31 -17.62 -3.61
CA MET A 208 22.75 -17.84 -4.99
C MET A 208 22.08 -16.87 -5.97
N ILE A 209 20.78 -16.60 -5.83
CA ILE A 209 20.04 -15.61 -6.64
C ILE A 209 20.63 -14.23 -6.41
N ALA A 210 20.81 -13.80 -5.17
CA ALA A 210 21.39 -12.52 -4.81
C ALA A 210 22.78 -12.34 -5.42
N SER A 211 23.66 -13.37 -5.31
CA SER A 211 25.00 -13.35 -5.89
C SER A 211 25.01 -13.16 -7.41
N LYS A 212 24.09 -13.83 -8.11
CA LYS A 212 23.94 -13.67 -9.57
C LYS A 212 23.45 -12.27 -9.94
N LEU A 213 22.49 -11.73 -9.19
CA LEU A 213 21.94 -10.40 -9.46
C LEU A 213 22.94 -9.29 -9.16
N ARG A 214 23.76 -9.41 -8.12
CA ARG A 214 24.81 -8.42 -7.77
C ARG A 214 25.82 -8.14 -8.90
N GLY A 215 25.99 -9.09 -9.80
CA GLY A 215 26.84 -8.88 -10.99
C GLY A 215 26.25 -7.95 -12.04
N ALA A 216 24.95 -7.68 -12.00
CA ALA A 216 24.23 -6.93 -13.03
C ALA A 216 23.38 -5.75 -12.48
N PHE A 217 23.05 -5.76 -11.19
CA PHE A 217 22.11 -4.81 -10.59
C PHE A 217 22.64 -4.22 -9.28
N PRO A 218 22.22 -2.98 -8.93
CA PRO A 218 22.51 -2.38 -7.62
C PRO A 218 21.97 -3.22 -6.45
N GLU A 219 22.62 -3.14 -5.30
CA GLU A 219 22.23 -3.90 -4.09
C GLU A 219 20.79 -3.61 -3.65
N SER A 220 20.31 -2.38 -3.83
CA SER A 220 18.93 -1.99 -3.55
C SER A 220 17.90 -2.79 -4.36
N TYR A 221 18.19 -3.04 -5.64
CA TYR A 221 17.35 -3.89 -6.50
C TYR A 221 17.41 -5.35 -6.06
N VAL A 222 18.61 -5.84 -5.75
CA VAL A 222 18.79 -7.23 -5.27
C VAL A 222 17.99 -7.45 -3.99
N ARG A 223 18.08 -6.55 -3.02
CA ARG A 223 17.34 -6.61 -1.76
C ARG A 223 15.82 -6.61 -1.98
N ALA A 224 15.30 -5.71 -2.81
CA ALA A 224 13.88 -5.65 -3.14
C ALA A 224 13.40 -6.95 -3.84
N THR A 225 14.22 -7.51 -4.74
CA THR A 225 13.91 -8.78 -5.41
C THR A 225 13.86 -9.94 -4.42
N ILE A 226 14.84 -10.04 -3.52
CA ILE A 226 14.87 -11.09 -2.49
C ILE A 226 13.67 -10.96 -1.53
N ALA A 227 13.28 -9.73 -1.15
CA ALA A 227 12.09 -9.49 -0.35
C ALA A 227 10.82 -10.02 -1.04
N CYS A 228 10.65 -9.76 -2.34
CA CYS A 228 9.51 -10.26 -3.11
C CYS A 228 9.50 -11.80 -3.26
N LEU A 229 10.67 -12.44 -3.28
CA LEU A 229 10.80 -13.90 -3.30
C LEU A 229 10.55 -14.54 -1.92
N SER A 230 10.56 -13.73 -0.86
CA SER A 230 10.38 -14.17 0.53
C SER A 230 9.30 -13.34 1.25
N PRO A 231 8.08 -13.27 0.71
CA PRO A 231 7.05 -12.32 1.15
C PRO A 231 6.58 -12.56 2.60
N THR A 232 6.73 -13.76 3.13
CA THR A 232 6.39 -14.09 4.53
C THR A 232 7.47 -13.68 5.53
N GLN A 233 8.65 -13.35 5.06
CA GLN A 233 9.82 -12.95 5.88
C GLN A 233 10.11 -11.46 5.71
N ALA A 234 9.59 -10.84 4.66
CA ALA A 234 9.64 -9.40 4.47
C ALA A 234 8.70 -8.73 5.50
N ASN A 235 9.25 -7.92 6.37
CA ASN A 235 8.59 -7.47 7.58
C ASN A 235 8.51 -5.94 7.74
N ARG A 236 9.10 -5.18 6.82
CA ARG A 236 9.20 -3.73 6.95
C ARG A 236 8.05 -2.98 6.28
N GLN A 237 7.56 -3.51 5.20
CA GLN A 237 6.41 -2.97 4.48
C GLN A 237 5.52 -4.13 4.07
N ILE A 238 4.27 -4.10 4.48
CA ILE A 238 3.34 -5.21 4.33
C ILE A 238 2.09 -4.72 3.59
N LEU A 239 1.72 -5.44 2.53
CA LEU A 239 0.40 -5.35 1.93
C LEU A 239 -0.54 -6.29 2.66
N MET A 240 -1.58 -5.73 3.25
CA MET A 240 -2.69 -6.48 3.83
C MET A 240 -3.84 -6.54 2.83
N ILE A 241 -4.24 -7.75 2.46
CA ILE A 241 -5.40 -8.02 1.62
C ILE A 241 -6.54 -8.42 2.54
N CYS A 242 -7.50 -7.53 2.71
CA CYS A 242 -8.57 -7.66 3.68
C CYS A 242 -9.92 -7.82 2.97
N LYS A 243 -10.79 -8.66 3.53
CA LYS A 243 -12.20 -8.79 3.11
C LYS A 243 -13.11 -8.17 4.14
N LYS A 244 -14.09 -7.40 3.68
CA LYS A 244 -15.14 -6.86 4.54
C LYS A 244 -15.85 -8.01 5.27
N ARG A 245 -16.03 -7.87 6.59
CA ARG A 245 -16.79 -8.86 7.36
C ARG A 245 -18.25 -8.85 6.93
N ARG A 246 -18.85 -10.04 6.83
CA ARG A 246 -20.30 -10.15 6.70
C ARG A 246 -20.94 -9.76 8.01
N ILE A 247 -21.77 -8.75 7.99
CA ILE A 247 -22.68 -8.49 9.12
C ILE A 247 -23.74 -9.60 9.05
N ALA A 248 -23.67 -10.57 9.95
CA ALA A 248 -24.76 -11.53 10.12
C ALA A 248 -26.03 -10.74 10.47
N ASN A 249 -27.08 -10.92 9.68
CA ASN A 249 -28.33 -10.19 9.78
C ASN A 249 -28.74 -9.97 11.25
N GLY A 250 -28.58 -8.74 11.74
CA GLY A 250 -29.23 -8.22 12.94
C GLY A 250 -28.68 -8.65 14.31
N ARG A 251 -27.49 -9.29 14.41
CA ARG A 251 -26.82 -9.51 15.71
C ARG A 251 -25.31 -9.30 15.56
N LEU A 252 -24.81 -8.30 16.26
CA LEU A 252 -23.40 -8.25 16.63
C LEU A 252 -23.06 -9.59 17.31
N ALA A 253 -22.24 -10.40 16.66
CA ALA A 253 -21.67 -11.57 17.30
C ALA A 253 -20.73 -11.05 18.40
N GLN A 254 -21.23 -10.96 19.62
CA GLN A 254 -20.40 -10.84 20.80
C GLN A 254 -19.54 -12.12 20.85
N THR A 255 -18.31 -12.00 20.40
CA THR A 255 -17.28 -13.01 20.69
C THR A 255 -16.94 -12.89 22.16
N ARG A 256 -17.33 -13.93 22.92
CA ARG A 256 -16.81 -14.21 24.26
C ARG A 256 -15.35 -14.64 24.18
#